data_e168248d4e7987708475bd07502173f1
#
_entry.id   e168248d4e7987708475bd07502173f1
#
_cell.length_a   1.000
_cell.length_b   1.000
_cell.length_c   1.000
_cell.angle_alpha   90.00
_cell.angle_beta   90.00
_cell.angle_gamma   90.00
#
_symmetry.space_group_name_H-M   'P 1'
#
loop_
_entity.id
_entity.type
_entity.pdbx_description
1 polymer ?
#
loop_
_entity_poly.entity_id
_entity_poly.type
_entity_poly.pdbx_seq_one_letter_code
_entity_poly.pdbx_strand_id
1 'polypeptide(L)'
;LQENPNIFFSKNIKQVKKIVEFSDINKIDDLLHYINTSNVCELRRTSKKTFFFNQIKPSKILIITGKPNSVDEKNNQLLSGQEGNLLKKMFEAINYDLNEINIASVVPWVTPNNREATSAEVLECLPFIQKLIEIIKPEILFLLGETASKAILSTPLDIMKIRGKFYEYKNLNLNFKIPTLATHHPSSLLTNTSLKKQSWEDLKMLEKKMHDEN
;
A
#
# COMPACT_ATOMS: atom_id res chain seq x y z
N LEU A 1 45.49 -22.73 -38.45
CA LEU A 1 44.02 -22.72 -38.25
C LEU A 1 43.72 -21.51 -37.37
N GLN A 2 43.29 -20.41 -38.03
CA GLN A 2 42.85 -19.20 -37.37
C GLN A 2 41.42 -19.40 -36.88
N GLU A 3 41.22 -19.42 -35.57
CA GLU A 3 39.88 -19.40 -34.98
C GLU A 3 39.25 -18.02 -35.13
N ASN A 4 38.04 -17.99 -35.65
CA ASN A 4 37.31 -16.77 -35.93
C ASN A 4 36.82 -16.11 -34.65
N PRO A 5 37.27 -14.88 -34.27
CA PRO A 5 36.92 -14.23 -33.01
C PRO A 5 35.46 -13.87 -32.85
N ASN A 6 34.64 -14.01 -33.91
CA ASN A 6 33.21 -13.68 -33.88
C ASN A 6 32.32 -14.73 -33.22
N ILE A 7 32.83 -15.90 -32.85
CA ILE A 7 32.07 -16.98 -32.21
C ILE A 7 31.95 -16.79 -30.69
N PHE A 8 32.88 -16.05 -30.09
CA PHE A 8 32.88 -15.80 -28.64
C PHE A 8 31.86 -14.72 -28.21
N PHE A 9 31.45 -13.81 -29.08
CA PHE A 9 30.49 -12.75 -28.76
C PHE A 9 29.02 -13.19 -28.96
N SER A 10 28.74 -14.28 -29.66
CA SER A 10 27.36 -14.71 -29.93
C SER A 10 26.75 -15.61 -28.86
N LYS A 11 27.53 -16.10 -27.88
CA LYS A 11 27.02 -17.00 -26.81
C LYS A 11 26.66 -16.32 -25.49
N ASN A 12 26.94 -15.04 -25.32
CA ASN A 12 26.63 -14.29 -24.09
C ASN A 12 25.50 -13.26 -24.22
N ILE A 13 24.75 -13.26 -25.33
CA ILE A 13 23.51 -12.48 -25.45
C ILE A 13 22.33 -13.36 -24.99
N LYS A 14 22.46 -13.98 -23.82
CA LYS A 14 21.31 -14.56 -23.13
C LYS A 14 21.00 -13.66 -21.93
N GLN A 15 19.87 -12.96 -22.06
CA GLN A 15 19.21 -12.20 -21.01
C GLN A 15 19.94 -10.94 -20.52
N VAL A 16 20.07 -9.95 -21.36
CA VAL A 16 19.88 -8.57 -20.90
C VAL A 16 18.43 -8.50 -20.45
N LYS A 17 18.16 -8.78 -19.17
CA LYS A 17 16.87 -8.42 -18.56
C LYS A 17 16.70 -6.94 -18.89
N LYS A 18 15.72 -6.61 -19.72
CA LYS A 18 15.33 -5.23 -20.02
C LYS A 18 15.18 -4.57 -18.67
N ILE A 19 16.06 -3.62 -18.34
CA ILE A 19 15.89 -2.80 -17.13
C ILE A 19 14.64 -1.99 -17.44
N VAL A 20 13.52 -2.40 -16.86
CA VAL A 20 12.26 -1.67 -16.98
C VAL A 20 12.46 -0.43 -16.13
N GLU A 21 12.47 0.73 -16.76
CA GLU A 21 12.49 1.99 -16.00
C GLU A 21 11.21 2.07 -15.16
N PHE A 22 11.30 2.65 -13.98
CA PHE A 22 10.15 2.74 -13.06
C PHE A 22 8.93 3.43 -13.70
N SER A 23 9.18 4.41 -14.57
CA SER A 23 8.15 5.10 -15.37
C SER A 23 7.34 4.16 -16.26
N ASP A 24 7.98 3.12 -16.81
CA ASP A 24 7.39 2.21 -17.80
C ASP A 24 6.63 1.04 -17.15
N ILE A 25 6.69 0.92 -15.83
CA ILE A 25 5.96 -0.11 -15.10
C ILE A 25 4.46 0.14 -15.23
N ASN A 26 3.75 -0.84 -15.78
CA ASN A 26 2.29 -0.81 -15.96
C ASN A 26 1.60 -2.12 -15.54
N LYS A 27 2.37 -3.07 -14.98
CA LYS A 27 1.88 -4.35 -14.47
C LYS A 27 2.30 -4.55 -13.02
N ILE A 28 1.45 -5.23 -12.27
CA ILE A 28 1.68 -5.51 -10.84
C ILE A 28 2.92 -6.38 -10.64
N ASP A 29 3.13 -7.39 -11.48
CA ASP A 29 4.28 -8.29 -11.36
C ASP A 29 5.61 -7.55 -11.60
N ASP A 30 5.64 -6.62 -12.56
CA ASP A 30 6.81 -5.78 -12.84
C ASP A 30 7.10 -4.83 -11.66
N LEU A 31 6.04 -4.27 -11.05
CA LEU A 31 6.16 -3.42 -9.86
C LEU A 31 6.71 -4.21 -8.67
N LEU A 32 6.19 -5.41 -8.40
CA LEU A 32 6.70 -6.29 -7.35
C LEU A 32 8.15 -6.70 -7.60
N HIS A 33 8.48 -7.04 -8.85
CA HIS A 33 9.86 -7.36 -9.21
C HIS A 33 10.79 -6.17 -8.94
N TYR A 34 10.38 -4.96 -9.33
CA TYR A 34 11.14 -3.74 -9.09
C TYR A 34 11.35 -3.49 -7.59
N ILE A 35 10.29 -3.56 -6.78
CA ILE A 35 10.36 -3.38 -5.32
C ILE A 35 11.32 -4.39 -4.70
N ASN A 36 11.28 -5.65 -5.13
CA ASN A 36 12.11 -6.73 -4.60
C ASN A 36 13.58 -6.65 -5.03
N THR A 37 13.90 -5.95 -6.11
CA THR A 37 15.27 -5.89 -6.67
C THR A 37 15.92 -4.51 -6.52
N SER A 38 15.12 -3.47 -6.23
CA SER A 38 15.63 -2.11 -6.05
C SER A 38 16.37 -1.94 -4.73
N ASN A 39 17.31 -1.00 -4.69
CA ASN A 39 18.02 -0.59 -3.48
C ASN A 39 17.59 0.82 -3.03
N VAL A 40 16.34 1.19 -3.31
CA VAL A 40 15.82 2.53 -3.03
C VAL A 40 15.72 2.81 -1.54
N CYS A 41 15.38 1.79 -0.74
CA CYS A 41 15.21 1.94 0.71
C CYS A 41 16.07 0.91 1.46
N GLU A 42 16.76 1.37 2.52
CA GLU A 42 17.59 0.51 3.37
C GLU A 42 16.79 -0.63 4.02
N LEU A 43 15.52 -0.41 4.33
CA LEU A 43 14.63 -1.43 4.88
C LEU A 43 14.54 -2.68 4.00
N ARG A 44 14.69 -2.53 2.68
CA ARG A 44 14.70 -3.66 1.75
C ARG A 44 15.85 -4.63 2.05
N ARG A 45 17.01 -4.14 2.48
CA ARG A 45 18.21 -4.94 2.77
C ARG A 45 18.13 -5.68 4.10
N THR A 46 17.40 -5.11 5.06
CA THR A 46 17.27 -5.65 6.42
C THR A 46 16.04 -6.52 6.60
N SER A 47 15.04 -6.39 5.73
CA SER A 47 13.79 -7.16 5.82
C SER A 47 13.90 -8.52 5.11
N LYS A 48 13.29 -9.54 5.71
CA LYS A 48 13.27 -10.91 5.15
C LYS A 48 12.31 -11.05 3.97
N LYS A 49 11.22 -10.28 3.98
CA LYS A 49 10.13 -10.36 3.01
C LYS A 49 9.57 -8.98 2.69
N THR A 50 8.95 -8.88 1.53
CA THR A 50 8.19 -7.71 1.10
C THR A 50 6.71 -7.94 1.36
N PHE A 51 6.07 -6.99 2.05
CA PHE A 51 4.64 -6.98 2.38
C PHE A 51 4.00 -5.74 1.76
N PHE A 52 3.93 -5.71 0.44
CA PHE A 52 3.44 -4.54 -0.28
C PHE A 52 1.92 -4.55 -0.41
N PHE A 53 1.35 -5.70 -0.73
CA PHE A 53 -0.10 -5.93 -0.74
C PHE A 53 -0.42 -7.41 -0.45
N ASN A 54 -1.65 -7.70 -0.01
CA ASN A 54 -2.06 -9.08 0.26
C ASN A 54 -2.35 -9.84 -1.04
N GLN A 55 -3.26 -9.32 -1.83
CA GLN A 55 -3.66 -9.83 -3.14
C GLN A 55 -4.29 -8.68 -3.92
N ILE A 56 -4.31 -8.78 -5.24
CA ILE A 56 -5.01 -7.82 -6.08
C ILE A 56 -6.16 -8.54 -6.77
N LYS A 57 -7.35 -8.03 -6.52
CA LYS A 57 -8.62 -8.49 -7.08
C LYS A 57 -9.35 -7.31 -7.74
N PRO A 58 -10.34 -7.56 -8.60
CA PRO A 58 -11.29 -6.52 -8.98
C PRO A 58 -11.99 -6.00 -7.71
N SER A 59 -11.69 -4.77 -7.32
CA SER A 59 -12.24 -4.13 -6.13
C SER A 59 -12.30 -2.63 -6.34
N LYS A 60 -13.43 -2.03 -5.94
CA LYS A 60 -13.60 -0.57 -5.98
C LYS A 60 -12.73 0.15 -4.94
N ILE A 61 -12.37 -0.55 -3.84
CA ILE A 61 -11.65 0.04 -2.71
C ILE A 61 -10.21 -0.46 -2.69
N LEU A 62 -9.29 0.47 -2.44
CA LEU A 62 -7.94 0.15 -1.98
C LEU A 62 -7.75 0.68 -0.56
N ILE A 63 -7.58 -0.23 0.39
CA ILE A 63 -7.16 0.09 1.75
C ILE A 63 -5.64 0.28 1.77
N ILE A 64 -5.16 1.38 2.36
CA ILE A 64 -3.73 1.66 2.47
C ILE A 64 -3.37 1.81 3.95
N THR A 65 -2.43 0.96 4.42
CA THR A 65 -1.81 1.05 5.75
C THR A 65 -0.41 1.65 5.68
N GLY A 66 0.16 2.05 6.82
CA GLY A 66 1.49 2.66 6.86
C GLY A 66 2.60 1.67 6.53
N LYS A 67 2.68 0.57 7.27
CA LYS A 67 3.72 -0.46 7.15
C LYS A 67 3.25 -1.79 7.74
N PRO A 68 3.87 -2.92 7.38
CA PRO A 68 3.69 -4.18 8.08
C PRO A 68 4.31 -4.15 9.48
N ASN A 69 3.84 -5.03 10.35
CA ASN A 69 4.39 -5.25 11.67
C ASN A 69 4.95 -6.69 11.83
N SER A 70 5.51 -7.01 13.00
CA SER A 70 6.09 -8.33 13.28
C SER A 70 5.06 -9.47 13.27
N VAL A 71 3.79 -9.18 13.56
CA VAL A 71 2.70 -10.18 13.46
C VAL A 71 2.37 -10.46 12.01
N ASP A 72 2.38 -9.43 11.16
CA ASP A 72 2.21 -9.57 9.71
C ASP A 72 3.34 -10.41 9.10
N GLU A 73 4.58 -10.18 9.54
CA GLU A 73 5.73 -10.98 9.11
C GLU A 73 5.57 -12.46 9.50
N LYS A 74 5.14 -12.73 10.73
CA LYS A 74 4.89 -14.10 11.22
C LYS A 74 3.77 -14.79 10.46
N ASN A 75 2.67 -14.08 10.19
CA ASN A 75 1.49 -14.62 9.53
C ASN A 75 1.57 -14.53 8.00
N ASN A 76 2.61 -13.90 7.46
CA ASN A 76 2.81 -13.65 6.02
C ASN A 76 1.65 -12.91 5.35
N GLN A 77 1.06 -11.93 6.04
CA GLN A 77 -0.12 -11.20 5.57
C GLN A 77 -0.19 -9.81 6.22
N LEU A 78 -0.44 -8.76 5.43
CA LEU A 78 -0.70 -7.42 5.95
C LEU A 78 -1.97 -7.37 6.80
N LEU A 79 -1.95 -6.54 7.83
CA LEU A 79 -3.07 -6.35 8.76
C LEU A 79 -3.61 -7.69 9.28
N SER A 80 -2.70 -8.50 9.79
CA SER A 80 -3.01 -9.81 10.38
C SER A 80 -3.23 -9.72 11.90
N GLY A 81 -3.51 -10.86 12.53
CA GLY A 81 -3.70 -10.94 13.98
C GLY A 81 -4.88 -10.12 14.49
N GLN A 82 -4.73 -9.47 15.64
CA GLN A 82 -5.81 -8.70 16.28
C GLN A 82 -6.24 -7.49 15.46
N GLU A 83 -5.30 -6.81 14.79
CA GLU A 83 -5.56 -5.66 13.93
C GLU A 83 -6.42 -6.05 12.73
N GLY A 84 -6.06 -7.12 12.04
CA GLY A 84 -6.81 -7.65 10.92
C GLY A 84 -8.19 -8.17 11.32
N ASN A 85 -8.29 -8.86 12.45
CA ASN A 85 -9.56 -9.33 12.98
C ASN A 85 -10.51 -8.17 13.33
N LEU A 86 -9.98 -7.08 13.87
CA LEU A 86 -10.78 -5.90 14.13
C LEU A 86 -11.24 -5.25 12.82
N LEU A 87 -10.33 -5.06 11.86
CA LEU A 87 -10.68 -4.48 10.56
C LEU A 87 -11.73 -5.33 9.83
N LYS A 88 -11.60 -6.66 9.88
CA LYS A 88 -12.59 -7.58 9.32
C LYS A 88 -13.97 -7.35 9.92
N LYS A 89 -14.10 -7.29 11.25
CA LYS A 89 -15.37 -7.01 11.93
C LYS A 89 -15.93 -5.63 11.59
N MET A 90 -15.07 -4.63 11.38
CA MET A 90 -15.49 -3.29 10.96
C MET A 90 -16.15 -3.33 9.58
N PHE A 91 -15.56 -4.06 8.62
CA PHE A 91 -16.12 -4.18 7.27
C PHE A 91 -17.36 -5.09 7.23
N GLU A 92 -17.37 -6.19 7.98
CA GLU A 92 -18.57 -7.02 8.16
C GLU A 92 -19.77 -6.23 8.70
N ALA A 93 -19.53 -5.25 9.59
CA ALA A 93 -20.58 -4.40 10.16
C ALA A 93 -21.23 -3.43 9.15
N ILE A 94 -20.59 -3.22 8.00
CA ILE A 94 -21.13 -2.46 6.85
C ILE A 94 -21.43 -3.37 5.65
N ASN A 95 -21.57 -4.69 5.90
CA ASN A 95 -21.91 -5.72 4.90
C ASN A 95 -20.89 -5.89 3.76
N TYR A 96 -19.60 -5.68 4.04
CA TYR A 96 -18.51 -5.92 3.08
C TYR A 96 -17.58 -7.02 3.58
N ASP A 97 -17.18 -7.93 2.69
CA ASP A 97 -16.15 -8.92 2.97
C ASP A 97 -14.77 -8.31 2.73
N LEU A 98 -13.97 -8.19 3.79
CA LEU A 98 -12.60 -7.68 3.71
C LEU A 98 -11.72 -8.52 2.75
N ASN A 99 -12.05 -9.79 2.55
CA ASN A 99 -11.31 -10.66 1.62
C ASN A 99 -11.49 -10.24 0.16
N GLU A 100 -12.51 -9.46 -0.17
CA GLU A 100 -12.77 -8.94 -1.52
C GLU A 100 -12.20 -7.54 -1.72
N ILE A 101 -11.52 -6.98 -0.72
CA ILE A 101 -10.96 -5.63 -0.74
C ILE A 101 -9.43 -5.71 -0.85
N ASN A 102 -8.85 -4.87 -1.70
CA ASN A 102 -7.41 -4.76 -1.84
C ASN A 102 -6.81 -4.01 -0.67
N ILE A 103 -5.74 -4.58 -0.08
CA ILE A 103 -4.99 -3.97 1.02
C ILE A 103 -3.53 -3.85 0.62
N ALA A 104 -2.97 -2.65 0.75
CA ALA A 104 -1.57 -2.36 0.47
C ALA A 104 -0.92 -1.54 1.59
N SER A 105 0.40 -1.48 1.61
CA SER A 105 1.18 -0.66 2.56
C SER A 105 1.99 0.42 1.84
N VAL A 106 2.17 1.57 2.49
CA VAL A 106 3.07 2.63 1.99
C VAL A 106 4.52 2.15 2.01
N VAL A 107 4.96 1.62 3.16
CA VAL A 107 6.29 1.02 3.33
C VAL A 107 6.16 -0.49 3.25
N PRO A 108 6.80 -1.16 2.26
CA PRO A 108 6.60 -2.59 2.02
C PRO A 108 7.34 -3.52 2.99
N TRP A 109 8.06 -3.01 3.96
CA TRP A 109 8.95 -3.79 4.81
C TRP A 109 8.75 -3.52 6.30
N VAL A 110 8.95 -4.57 7.09
CA VAL A 110 8.95 -4.45 8.55
C VAL A 110 10.15 -3.63 9.00
N THR A 111 9.92 -2.63 9.84
CA THR A 111 10.96 -1.79 10.40
C THR A 111 11.69 -2.49 11.56
N PRO A 112 12.98 -2.20 11.79
CA PRO A 112 13.72 -2.75 12.92
C PRO A 112 13.00 -2.50 14.25
N ASN A 113 12.90 -3.53 15.10
CA ASN A 113 12.19 -3.48 16.38
C ASN A 113 10.73 -2.99 16.27
N ASN A 114 10.13 -3.13 15.10
CA ASN A 114 8.75 -2.70 14.81
C ASN A 114 8.49 -1.20 15.09
N ARG A 115 9.54 -0.35 15.07
CA ARG A 115 9.40 1.10 15.22
C ARG A 115 8.54 1.70 14.11
N GLU A 116 8.07 2.91 14.27
CA GLU A 116 7.46 3.65 13.17
C GLU A 116 8.46 3.90 12.04
N ALA A 117 7.96 3.95 10.80
CA ALA A 117 8.75 4.32 9.65
C ALA A 117 9.15 5.79 9.73
N THR A 118 10.39 6.10 9.41
CA THR A 118 10.85 7.49 9.33
C THR A 118 10.26 8.19 8.12
N SER A 119 10.22 9.52 8.14
CA SER A 119 9.76 10.31 7.00
C SER A 119 10.59 10.04 5.73
N ALA A 120 11.89 9.79 5.87
CA ALA A 120 12.76 9.41 4.74
C ALA A 120 12.34 8.06 4.14
N GLU A 121 12.14 7.02 4.98
CA GLU A 121 11.69 5.70 4.52
C GLU A 121 10.32 5.77 3.83
N VAL A 122 9.39 6.59 4.37
CA VAL A 122 8.09 6.82 3.74
C VAL A 122 8.24 7.49 2.39
N LEU A 123 9.07 8.54 2.26
CA LEU A 123 9.30 9.25 1.01
C LEU A 123 9.96 8.37 -0.06
N GLU A 124 10.94 7.53 0.35
CA GLU A 124 11.59 6.57 -0.56
C GLU A 124 10.61 5.52 -1.09
N CYS A 125 9.63 5.09 -0.29
CA CYS A 125 8.65 4.08 -0.66
C CYS A 125 7.39 4.64 -1.34
N LEU A 126 7.10 5.94 -1.18
CA LEU A 126 5.89 6.59 -1.70
C LEU A 126 5.67 6.35 -3.20
N PRO A 127 6.69 6.39 -4.08
CA PRO A 127 6.48 6.11 -5.50
C PRO A 127 5.87 4.73 -5.77
N PHE A 128 6.14 3.72 -4.95
CA PHE A 128 5.61 2.37 -5.14
C PHE A 128 4.09 2.32 -4.98
N ILE A 129 3.58 2.90 -3.89
CA ILE A 129 2.12 2.92 -3.66
C ILE A 129 1.40 3.83 -4.67
N GLN A 130 2.02 4.92 -5.08
CA GLN A 130 1.49 5.78 -6.15
C GLN A 130 1.38 5.01 -7.47
N LYS A 131 2.41 4.23 -7.83
CA LYS A 131 2.40 3.38 -9.02
C LYS A 131 1.34 2.27 -8.92
N LEU A 132 1.15 1.69 -7.74
CA LEU A 132 0.09 0.70 -7.52
C LEU A 132 -1.29 1.31 -7.76
N ILE A 133 -1.55 2.50 -7.24
CA ILE A 133 -2.82 3.23 -7.46
C ILE A 133 -3.03 3.50 -8.95
N GLU A 134 -1.99 3.89 -9.69
CA GLU A 134 -2.03 4.11 -11.15
C GLU A 134 -2.42 2.84 -11.92
N ILE A 135 -1.89 1.68 -11.50
CA ILE A 135 -2.16 0.38 -12.15
C ILE A 135 -3.58 -0.12 -11.82
N ILE A 136 -3.97 -0.08 -10.53
CA ILE A 136 -5.25 -0.63 -10.06
C ILE A 136 -6.42 0.29 -10.40
N LYS A 137 -6.22 1.62 -10.32
CA LYS A 137 -7.25 2.65 -10.52
C LYS A 137 -8.48 2.42 -9.65
N PRO A 138 -8.33 2.36 -8.32
CA PRO A 138 -9.46 2.14 -7.44
C PRO A 138 -10.42 3.33 -7.50
N GLU A 139 -11.71 3.09 -7.21
CA GLU A 139 -12.73 4.14 -7.13
C GLU A 139 -12.63 4.91 -5.81
N ILE A 140 -12.16 4.26 -4.73
CA ILE A 140 -12.02 4.86 -3.40
C ILE A 140 -10.69 4.44 -2.76
N LEU A 141 -9.98 5.39 -2.12
CA LEU A 141 -8.88 5.11 -1.21
C LEU A 141 -9.36 5.20 0.24
N PHE A 142 -9.09 4.17 1.03
CA PHE A 142 -9.37 4.16 2.47
C PHE A 142 -8.06 4.03 3.25
N LEU A 143 -7.68 5.09 3.97
CA LEU A 143 -6.37 5.24 4.59
C LEU A 143 -6.44 4.91 6.08
N LEU A 144 -5.62 3.97 6.53
CA LEU A 144 -5.56 3.55 7.92
C LEU A 144 -4.39 4.19 8.65
N GLY A 145 -4.72 5.12 9.55
CA GLY A 145 -3.77 5.77 10.43
C GLY A 145 -2.99 6.93 9.81
N GLU A 146 -2.12 7.49 10.62
CA GLU A 146 -1.43 8.74 10.33
C GLU A 146 -0.42 8.62 9.20
N THR A 147 0.41 7.57 9.20
CA THR A 147 1.47 7.37 8.20
C THR A 147 0.90 7.26 6.79
N ALA A 148 -0.13 6.43 6.58
CA ALA A 148 -0.80 6.31 5.29
C ALA A 148 -1.46 7.61 4.86
N SER A 149 -2.14 8.28 5.81
CA SER A 149 -2.86 9.53 5.53
C SER A 149 -1.92 10.68 5.15
N LYS A 150 -0.83 10.87 5.90
CA LYS A 150 0.16 11.91 5.58
C LYS A 150 0.85 11.65 4.24
N ALA A 151 1.22 10.40 3.97
CA ALA A 151 1.90 10.02 2.74
C ALA A 151 1.02 10.25 1.50
N ILE A 152 -0.22 9.75 1.51
CA ILE A 152 -1.11 9.78 0.34
C ILE A 152 -1.69 11.18 0.12
N LEU A 153 -2.07 11.88 1.19
CA LEU A 153 -2.65 13.22 1.10
C LEU A 153 -1.61 14.34 1.09
N SER A 154 -0.32 14.01 1.19
CA SER A 154 0.80 14.98 1.22
C SER A 154 0.55 16.10 2.23
N THR A 155 0.13 15.76 3.45
CA THR A 155 -0.25 16.72 4.49
C THR A 155 0.55 16.50 5.78
N PRO A 156 0.95 17.56 6.51
CA PRO A 156 1.57 17.44 7.80
C PRO A 156 0.56 17.24 8.96
N LEU A 157 -0.74 17.29 8.68
CA LEU A 157 -1.78 17.27 9.70
C LEU A 157 -1.88 15.89 10.38
N ASP A 158 -2.26 15.91 11.66
CA ASP A 158 -2.53 14.69 12.43
C ASP A 158 -3.82 14.02 12.00
N ILE A 159 -3.93 12.71 12.25
CA ILE A 159 -5.10 11.92 11.88
C ILE A 159 -6.41 12.50 12.43
N MET A 160 -6.39 13.12 13.61
CA MET A 160 -7.56 13.77 14.21
C MET A 160 -8.11 14.93 13.37
N LYS A 161 -7.27 15.60 12.59
CA LYS A 161 -7.65 16.70 11.69
C LYS A 161 -7.96 16.24 10.27
N ILE A 162 -7.45 15.05 9.89
CA ILE A 162 -7.60 14.50 8.55
C ILE A 162 -8.89 13.67 8.46
N ARG A 163 -9.19 12.83 9.47
CA ARG A 163 -10.34 11.93 9.45
C ARG A 163 -11.69 12.67 9.38
N GLY A 164 -12.75 11.94 9.08
CA GLY A 164 -14.14 12.44 9.15
C GLY A 164 -14.57 13.30 7.98
N LYS A 165 -13.82 13.30 6.87
CA LYS A 165 -14.21 13.96 5.61
C LYS A 165 -13.49 13.32 4.44
N PHE A 166 -14.08 13.43 3.25
CA PHE A 166 -13.43 13.01 2.01
C PHE A 166 -12.47 14.08 1.50
N TYR A 167 -11.36 13.59 0.97
CA TYR A 167 -10.38 14.33 0.19
C TYR A 167 -10.37 13.82 -1.25
N GLU A 168 -9.69 14.52 -2.13
CA GLU A 168 -9.45 14.09 -3.50
C GLU A 168 -7.96 13.75 -3.67
N TYR A 169 -7.64 12.47 -3.85
CA TYR A 169 -6.31 12.09 -4.29
C TYR A 169 -6.12 12.45 -5.77
N LYS A 170 -4.99 13.07 -6.07
CA LYS A 170 -4.56 13.44 -7.43
C LYS A 170 -3.15 12.95 -7.65
N ASN A 171 -2.91 12.41 -8.82
CA ASN A 171 -1.57 12.07 -9.30
C ASN A 171 -1.44 12.60 -10.73
N LEU A 172 -0.24 13.03 -11.13
CA LEU A 172 0.05 13.56 -12.46
C LEU A 172 -0.27 12.55 -13.59
N ASN A 173 -0.18 11.24 -13.28
CA ASN A 173 -0.43 10.16 -14.23
C ASN A 173 -1.90 9.69 -14.27
N LEU A 174 -2.78 10.27 -13.44
CA LEU A 174 -4.20 9.97 -13.42
C LEU A 174 -5.01 11.13 -14.00
N ASN A 175 -5.87 10.82 -14.97
CA ASN A 175 -6.76 11.81 -15.59
C ASN A 175 -8.02 12.09 -14.75
N PHE A 176 -8.14 11.48 -13.58
CA PHE A 176 -9.28 11.57 -12.67
C PHE A 176 -8.80 11.70 -11.22
N LYS A 177 -9.71 12.10 -10.36
CA LYS A 177 -9.49 12.22 -8.93
C LYS A 177 -10.11 11.03 -8.23
N ILE A 178 -9.48 10.56 -7.14
CA ILE A 178 -9.99 9.43 -6.36
C ILE A 178 -10.47 9.93 -5.01
N PRO A 179 -11.75 9.74 -4.65
CA PRO A 179 -12.27 10.01 -3.32
C PRO A 179 -11.44 9.24 -2.28
N THR A 180 -10.97 9.95 -1.27
CA THR A 180 -10.04 9.42 -0.27
C THR A 180 -10.52 9.75 1.12
N LEU A 181 -10.73 8.73 1.95
CA LEU A 181 -11.17 8.86 3.34
C LEU A 181 -10.11 8.27 4.27
N ALA A 182 -9.78 8.99 5.33
CA ALA A 182 -8.87 8.53 6.36
C ALA A 182 -9.61 8.18 7.66
N THR A 183 -9.11 7.16 8.36
CA THR A 183 -9.59 6.76 9.70
C THR A 183 -8.42 6.34 10.59
N HIS A 184 -8.69 6.09 11.86
CA HIS A 184 -7.68 5.55 12.78
C HIS A 184 -7.20 4.17 12.35
N HIS A 185 -5.92 3.88 12.60
CA HIS A 185 -5.38 2.55 12.40
C HIS A 185 -5.97 1.56 13.43
N PRO A 186 -6.25 0.29 13.06
CA PRO A 186 -6.78 -0.70 13.99
C PRO A 186 -5.96 -0.87 15.27
N SER A 187 -4.63 -0.75 15.24
CA SER A 187 -3.79 -0.78 16.43
C SER A 187 -4.17 0.30 17.45
N SER A 188 -4.47 1.51 16.98
CA SER A 188 -4.91 2.61 17.84
C SER A 188 -6.27 2.34 18.48
N LEU A 189 -7.17 1.64 17.76
CA LEU A 189 -8.50 1.25 18.28
C LEU A 189 -8.43 0.13 19.31
N LEU A 190 -7.40 -0.72 19.24
CA LEU A 190 -7.13 -1.77 20.22
C LEU A 190 -6.58 -1.18 21.52
N THR A 191 -5.73 -0.17 21.43
CA THR A 191 -5.11 0.49 22.58
C THR A 191 -6.00 1.56 23.20
N ASN A 192 -6.79 2.29 22.39
CA ASN A 192 -7.71 3.33 22.85
C ASN A 192 -9.11 3.10 22.26
N THR A 193 -9.96 2.43 23.02
CA THR A 193 -11.31 2.07 22.60
C THR A 193 -12.24 3.26 22.39
N SER A 194 -11.94 4.43 22.97
CA SER A 194 -12.74 5.66 22.78
C SER A 194 -12.75 6.14 21.31
N LEU A 195 -11.69 5.79 20.56
CA LEU A 195 -11.57 6.14 19.13
C LEU A 195 -12.49 5.30 18.23
N LYS A 196 -13.04 4.18 18.72
CA LYS A 196 -13.92 3.31 17.93
C LYS A 196 -15.15 4.02 17.39
N LYS A 197 -15.75 4.92 18.20
CA LYS A 197 -16.91 5.70 17.75
C LYS A 197 -16.56 6.56 16.53
N GLN A 198 -15.41 7.20 16.55
CA GLN A 198 -14.96 8.04 15.44
C GLN A 198 -14.71 7.20 14.17
N SER A 199 -14.01 6.06 14.28
CA SER A 199 -13.80 5.18 13.13
C SER A 199 -15.09 4.55 12.61
N TRP A 200 -16.08 4.34 13.47
CA TRP A 200 -17.41 3.91 13.05
C TRP A 200 -18.14 4.98 12.21
N GLU A 201 -18.00 6.25 12.58
CA GLU A 201 -18.51 7.38 11.78
C GLU A 201 -17.84 7.44 10.41
N ASP A 202 -16.51 7.26 10.34
CA ASP A 202 -15.77 7.22 9.08
C ASP A 202 -16.23 6.04 8.20
N LEU A 203 -16.43 4.87 8.82
CA LEU A 203 -16.85 3.68 8.11
C LEU A 203 -18.26 3.81 7.50
N LYS A 204 -19.20 4.47 8.20
CA LYS A 204 -20.51 4.80 7.65
C LYS A 204 -20.43 5.78 6.48
N MET A 205 -19.48 6.72 6.51
CA MET A 205 -19.24 7.61 5.38
C MET A 205 -18.72 6.85 4.17
N LEU A 206 -17.80 5.86 4.40
CA LEU A 206 -17.32 4.97 3.35
C LEU A 206 -18.46 4.16 2.74
N GLU A 207 -19.28 3.51 3.57
CA GLU A 207 -20.45 2.73 3.16
C GLU A 207 -21.40 3.56 2.29
N LYS A 208 -21.79 4.75 2.75
CA LYS A 208 -22.64 5.66 1.98
C LYS A 208 -22.03 5.99 0.61
N LYS A 209 -20.75 6.34 0.56
CA LYS A 209 -20.07 6.68 -0.71
C LYS A 209 -20.08 5.52 -1.69
N MET A 210 -19.91 4.29 -1.21
CA MET A 210 -19.93 3.09 -2.04
C MET A 210 -21.33 2.79 -2.60
N HIS A 211 -22.40 3.14 -1.86
CA HIS A 211 -23.79 3.00 -2.33
C HIS A 211 -24.18 4.07 -3.34
N ASP A 212 -23.67 5.30 -3.19
CA ASP A 212 -24.00 6.43 -4.09
C ASP A 212 -23.36 6.27 -5.49
N GLU A 213 -22.36 5.38 -5.63
CA GLU A 213 -21.65 5.10 -6.89
C GLU A 213 -22.11 3.80 -7.58
N ASN A 214 -23.15 3.13 -7.06
CA ASN A 214 -23.81 1.99 -7.68
C ASN A 214 -25.13 2.44 -8.33
#